data_12af96d9dc930e79c38ea2f5f5ce240c
#
_entry.id   12af96d9dc930e79c38ea2f5f5ce240c
#
_cell.length_a   1.000
_cell.length_b   1.000
_cell.length_c   1.000
_cell.angle_alpha   90.00
_cell.angle_beta   90.00
_cell.angle_gamma   90.00
#
_symmetry.space_group_name_H-M   'P 1'
#
loop_
_entity.id
_entity.type
_entity.pdbx_description
1 polymer ?
#
loop_
_entity_poly.entity_id
_entity_poly.type
_entity_poly.pdbx_seq_one_letter_code
_entity_poly.pdbx_strand_id
1 'polypeptide(L)'
;MLNKGQMALRTLIAGFILHFILATFHLWQTLLRYFNSYLLEFNNTPIKFKYLEIIFSLSNVPHGLFMIIGVLLTGYYSSLKITGIGLIIRIISESMFIFFHDIKIVTINVLISSSATGLIYLPIILDILKYYPNSKGQCVSFVMTGFAINRLMFKYISIHIIDPDSIEMIRGTRKYPSNINSNFHLYLKLYIMFFSILSVLCIYLLHPYISPKPQTEKDFSRDRHLRKFTTDPSNAVHLINIDKNFKEEDNEGINKSIYDTENDSEEYYIKYLITKQEPIKITTNRLKLIKPKKTEPFTSLVISYPFLQLTFIFFFTMLIGLIELSSIRKLGTLNGHSEIFLWNTSFFFKVLNAVGLPIWGFFLDKYGFKNLYTIVLSVQLIISSLCFFISSNAIGFLLFNGISAMLHSVNLSIQLSTYIIIFGNEKGVLLYSISWLFIYIFYIARPFISNLFVSKIYFMAFYITLSLFTMIALIILSFFEEKKHVFEDKYRDSDSESEKEMDDLKFDENDEDEESENKIDENNNDNRDNKDKK
;
A
#
# COMPACT_ATOMS: atom_id res chain seq x y z
N MET A 1 -4.35 -12.75 -24.59
CA MET A 1 -4.16 -11.54 -23.72
C MET A 1 -4.69 -11.80 -22.31
N LEU A 2 -4.05 -11.23 -21.29
CA LEU A 2 -4.55 -11.34 -19.90
C LEU A 2 -5.72 -10.38 -19.71
N ASN A 3 -6.78 -10.83 -19.03
CA ASN A 3 -7.87 -9.93 -18.67
C ASN A 3 -7.45 -9.00 -17.50
N LYS A 4 -8.17 -7.88 -17.29
CA LYS A 4 -7.86 -6.88 -16.26
C LYS A 4 -7.76 -7.49 -14.84
N GLY A 5 -8.61 -8.46 -14.51
CA GLY A 5 -8.57 -9.15 -13.21
C GLY A 5 -7.32 -10.02 -13.04
N GLN A 6 -6.86 -10.70 -14.10
CA GLN A 6 -5.62 -11.47 -14.06
C GLN A 6 -4.38 -10.57 -13.90
N MET A 7 -4.35 -9.42 -14.60
CA MET A 7 -3.29 -8.42 -14.42
C MET A 7 -3.26 -7.86 -13.00
N ALA A 8 -4.42 -7.55 -12.45
CA ALA A 8 -4.57 -7.07 -11.08
C ALA A 8 -4.03 -8.09 -10.05
N LEU A 9 -4.45 -9.37 -10.16
CA LEU A 9 -3.98 -10.43 -9.27
C LEU A 9 -2.47 -10.67 -9.38
N ARG A 10 -1.93 -10.71 -10.61
CA ARG A 10 -0.48 -10.86 -10.84
C ARG A 10 0.30 -9.71 -10.22
N THR A 11 -0.16 -8.48 -10.37
CA THR A 11 0.49 -7.30 -9.76
C THR A 11 0.43 -7.34 -8.23
N LEU A 12 -0.68 -7.82 -7.66
CA LEU A 12 -0.81 -8.00 -6.21
C LEU A 12 0.19 -9.05 -5.68
N ILE A 13 0.33 -10.19 -6.37
CA ILE A 13 1.32 -11.22 -6.03
C ILE A 13 2.74 -10.69 -6.23
N ALA A 14 3.01 -9.94 -7.30
CA ALA A 14 4.30 -9.27 -7.51
C ALA A 14 4.63 -8.31 -6.37
N GLY A 15 3.65 -7.56 -5.86
CA GLY A 15 3.81 -6.69 -4.70
C GLY A 15 4.17 -7.45 -3.43
N PHE A 16 3.52 -8.58 -3.18
CA PHE A 16 3.87 -9.47 -2.07
C PHE A 16 5.30 -10.00 -2.18
N ILE A 17 5.70 -10.51 -3.36
CA ILE A 17 7.05 -11.01 -3.61
C ILE A 17 8.08 -9.89 -3.47
N LEU A 18 7.80 -8.69 -3.98
CA LEU A 18 8.70 -7.55 -3.85
C LEU A 18 8.93 -7.22 -2.37
N HIS A 19 7.88 -7.09 -1.57
CA HIS A 19 8.02 -6.76 -0.15
C HIS A 19 8.65 -7.90 0.65
N PHE A 20 8.45 -9.15 0.23
CA PHE A 20 9.20 -10.28 0.76
C PHE A 20 10.70 -10.12 0.47
N ILE A 21 11.12 -9.73 -0.73
CA ILE A 21 12.51 -9.43 -1.06
C ILE A 21 13.03 -8.25 -0.22
N LEU A 22 12.27 -7.16 -0.11
CA LEU A 22 12.71 -5.94 0.57
C LEU A 22 12.94 -6.12 2.08
N ALA A 23 12.22 -7.02 2.70
CA ALA A 23 12.33 -7.30 4.13
C ALA A 23 13.71 -7.82 4.57
N THR A 24 14.51 -8.35 3.64
CA THR A 24 15.88 -8.81 3.92
C THR A 24 16.80 -7.70 4.40
N PHE A 25 16.52 -6.45 4.04
CA PHE A 25 17.24 -5.29 4.56
C PHE A 25 17.24 -5.25 6.11
N HIS A 26 16.12 -5.61 6.74
CA HIS A 26 16.02 -5.68 8.20
C HIS A 26 16.61 -6.97 8.79
N LEU A 27 16.83 -8.01 7.99
CA LEU A 27 17.45 -9.24 8.42
C LEU A 27 18.92 -9.03 8.82
N TRP A 28 19.60 -8.10 8.14
CA TRP A 28 21.00 -7.75 8.45
C TRP A 28 21.22 -7.38 9.91
N GLN A 29 20.26 -6.73 10.57
CA GLN A 29 20.37 -6.42 12.00
C GLN A 29 20.45 -7.68 12.87
N THR A 30 19.82 -8.78 12.45
CA THR A 30 19.88 -10.07 13.15
C THR A 30 21.22 -10.78 12.88
N LEU A 31 21.75 -10.65 11.67
CA LEU A 31 22.97 -11.30 11.22
C LEU A 31 24.24 -10.50 11.52
N LEU A 32 24.10 -9.33 12.13
CA LEU A 32 25.21 -8.38 12.30
C LEU A 32 26.42 -8.95 13.05
N ARG A 33 26.20 -9.88 14.00
CA ARG A 33 27.28 -10.54 14.73
C ARG A 33 28.09 -11.47 13.84
N TYR A 34 27.45 -12.28 13.01
CA TYR A 34 28.10 -13.16 12.04
C TYR A 34 28.80 -12.34 10.96
N PHE A 35 28.17 -11.29 10.47
CA PHE A 35 28.77 -10.38 9.51
C PHE A 35 30.03 -9.68 10.06
N ASN A 36 29.98 -9.21 11.31
CA ASN A 36 31.14 -8.62 11.96
C ASN A 36 32.31 -9.64 12.08
N SER A 37 32.02 -10.89 12.50
CA SER A 37 33.01 -11.95 12.56
C SER A 37 33.63 -12.24 11.19
N TYR A 38 32.78 -12.32 10.15
CA TYR A 38 33.21 -12.51 8.77
C TYR A 38 34.13 -11.39 8.30
N LEU A 39 33.78 -10.13 8.53
CA LEU A 39 34.66 -9.00 8.18
C LEU A 39 35.97 -8.99 8.94
N LEU A 40 35.97 -9.40 10.21
CA LEU A 40 37.17 -9.49 11.03
C LEU A 40 38.14 -10.59 10.57
N GLU A 41 37.70 -11.56 9.78
CA GLU A 41 38.58 -12.58 9.19
C GLU A 41 39.49 -12.01 8.10
N PHE A 42 38.97 -11.05 7.33
CA PHE A 42 39.66 -10.43 6.18
C PHE A 42 40.34 -9.10 6.52
N ASN A 43 40.04 -8.51 7.66
CA ASN A 43 40.60 -7.22 8.04
C ASN A 43 41.62 -7.37 9.17
N ASN A 44 42.80 -6.78 8.98
CA ASN A 44 43.85 -6.73 9.99
C ASN A 44 43.54 -5.77 11.16
N THR A 45 42.63 -4.83 10.94
CA THR A 45 42.19 -3.86 11.98
C THR A 45 40.87 -4.28 12.60
N PRO A 46 40.74 -4.28 13.93
CA PRO A 46 39.51 -4.69 14.59
C PRO A 46 38.40 -3.69 14.33
N ILE A 47 37.35 -4.12 13.61
CA ILE A 47 36.13 -3.34 13.40
C ILE A 47 35.32 -3.37 14.70
N LYS A 48 35.01 -2.20 15.25
CA LYS A 48 34.14 -2.12 16.42
C LYS A 48 32.70 -2.45 16.02
N PHE A 49 32.09 -3.45 16.63
CA PHE A 49 30.70 -3.87 16.37
C PHE A 49 29.71 -2.69 16.37
N LYS A 50 29.92 -1.71 17.27
CA LYS A 50 29.09 -0.51 17.35
C LYS A 50 29.08 0.31 16.04
N TYR A 51 30.15 0.28 15.25
CA TYR A 51 30.17 0.97 13.96
C TYR A 51 29.19 0.33 12.97
N LEU A 52 29.14 -1.00 12.91
CA LEU A 52 28.16 -1.69 12.04
C LEU A 52 26.73 -1.40 12.48
N GLU A 53 26.45 -1.43 13.79
CA GLU A 53 25.12 -1.07 14.30
C GLU A 53 24.70 0.36 13.87
N ILE A 54 25.62 1.32 13.94
CA ILE A 54 25.36 2.70 13.53
C ILE A 54 25.16 2.77 12.01
N ILE A 55 25.98 2.11 11.20
CA ILE A 55 25.86 2.11 9.73
C ILE A 55 24.49 1.58 9.31
N PHE A 56 24.06 0.43 9.86
CA PHE A 56 22.75 -0.14 9.55
C PHE A 56 21.58 0.68 10.11
N SER A 57 21.77 1.42 11.20
CA SER A 57 20.76 2.34 11.70
C SER A 57 20.66 3.60 10.83
N LEU A 58 21.80 4.16 10.42
CA LEU A 58 21.88 5.34 9.55
C LEU A 58 21.33 5.06 8.14
N SER A 59 21.46 3.83 7.64
CA SER A 59 20.96 3.46 6.31
C SER A 59 19.44 3.56 6.17
N ASN A 60 18.67 3.66 7.25
CA ASN A 60 17.23 3.94 7.17
C ASN A 60 16.93 5.35 6.64
N VAL A 61 17.84 6.33 6.78
CA VAL A 61 17.64 7.69 6.27
C VAL A 61 17.61 7.72 4.74
N PRO A 62 18.63 7.20 3.99
CA PRO A 62 18.53 7.10 2.55
C PRO A 62 17.34 6.22 2.11
N HIS A 63 16.96 5.18 2.86
CA HIS A 63 15.73 4.43 2.57
C HIS A 63 14.51 5.37 2.52
N GLY A 64 14.30 6.18 3.54
CA GLY A 64 13.18 7.12 3.60
C GLY A 64 13.23 8.19 2.51
N LEU A 65 14.41 8.76 2.23
CA LEU A 65 14.58 9.74 1.15
C LEU A 65 14.26 9.15 -0.22
N PHE A 66 14.74 7.95 -0.49
CA PHE A 66 14.49 7.29 -1.77
C PHE A 66 13.07 6.74 -1.91
N MET A 67 12.33 6.52 -0.80
CA MET A 67 10.88 6.29 -0.87
C MET A 67 10.16 7.49 -1.49
N ILE A 68 10.50 8.71 -1.09
CA ILE A 68 9.95 9.94 -1.66
C ILE A 68 10.29 10.04 -3.14
N ILE A 69 11.57 9.83 -3.50
CA ILE A 69 12.05 9.85 -4.88
C ILE A 69 11.33 8.80 -5.73
N GLY A 70 11.15 7.58 -5.20
CA GLY A 70 10.46 6.48 -5.88
C GLY A 70 9.02 6.86 -6.26
N VAL A 71 8.29 7.48 -5.35
CA VAL A 71 6.91 7.97 -5.60
C VAL A 71 6.92 9.08 -6.66
N LEU A 72 7.81 10.06 -6.55
CA LEU A 72 7.91 11.15 -7.53
C LEU A 72 8.24 10.64 -8.95
N LEU A 73 9.08 9.62 -9.04
CA LEU A 73 9.44 9.02 -10.34
C LEU A 73 8.28 8.29 -11.02
N THR A 74 7.24 7.86 -10.28
CA THR A 74 6.05 7.22 -10.90
C THR A 74 5.27 8.17 -11.80
N GLY A 75 5.44 9.49 -11.65
CA GLY A 75 4.88 10.49 -12.55
C GLY A 75 5.53 10.51 -13.94
N TYR A 76 6.75 9.97 -14.07
CA TYR A 76 7.53 10.00 -15.32
C TYR A 76 7.80 8.60 -15.88
N TYR A 77 7.92 7.59 -15.04
CA TYR A 77 8.29 6.22 -15.41
C TYR A 77 7.28 5.22 -14.85
N SER A 78 7.06 4.12 -15.58
CA SER A 78 6.23 3.02 -15.08
C SER A 78 6.86 2.37 -13.85
N SER A 79 6.03 1.86 -12.94
CA SER A 79 6.47 1.11 -11.76
C SER A 79 7.38 -0.08 -12.12
N LEU A 80 7.14 -0.73 -13.26
CA LEU A 80 7.97 -1.83 -13.78
C LEU A 80 9.42 -1.39 -14.01
N LYS A 81 9.63 -0.21 -14.64
CA LYS A 81 10.98 0.31 -14.89
C LYS A 81 11.68 0.68 -13.61
N ILE A 82 10.97 1.38 -12.70
CA ILE A 82 11.53 1.79 -11.41
C ILE A 82 11.91 0.56 -10.59
N THR A 83 11.00 -0.42 -10.49
CA THR A 83 11.23 -1.66 -9.75
C THR A 83 12.38 -2.48 -10.34
N GLY A 84 12.43 -2.61 -11.66
CA GLY A 84 13.51 -3.35 -12.35
C GLY A 84 14.88 -2.76 -12.09
N ILE A 85 15.04 -1.44 -12.27
CA ILE A 85 16.31 -0.73 -12.03
C ILE A 85 16.71 -0.85 -10.56
N GLY A 86 15.78 -0.62 -9.63
CA GLY A 86 16.07 -0.69 -8.20
C GLY A 86 16.46 -2.11 -7.73
N LEU A 87 15.82 -3.16 -8.26
CA LEU A 87 16.21 -4.54 -7.96
C LEU A 87 17.61 -4.88 -8.49
N ILE A 88 17.97 -4.42 -9.69
CA ILE A 88 19.32 -4.61 -10.25
C ILE A 88 20.37 -3.93 -9.37
N ILE A 89 20.17 -2.66 -9.03
CA ILE A 89 21.09 -1.90 -8.16
C ILE A 89 21.26 -2.61 -6.82
N ARG A 90 20.16 -3.08 -6.24
CA ARG A 90 20.19 -3.79 -4.97
C ARG A 90 20.96 -5.10 -5.03
N ILE A 91 20.69 -5.96 -6.03
CA ILE A 91 21.39 -7.24 -6.20
C ILE A 91 22.90 -7.00 -6.39
N ILE A 92 23.29 -6.03 -7.22
CA ILE A 92 24.69 -5.68 -7.41
C ILE A 92 25.32 -5.24 -6.09
N SER A 93 24.67 -4.33 -5.37
CA SER A 93 25.18 -3.82 -4.08
C SER A 93 25.32 -4.92 -3.04
N GLU A 94 24.33 -5.81 -2.90
CA GLU A 94 24.41 -6.93 -1.95
C GLU A 94 25.46 -7.98 -2.37
N SER A 95 25.69 -8.17 -3.68
CA SER A 95 26.74 -9.05 -4.19
C SER A 95 28.14 -8.55 -3.83
N MET A 96 28.34 -7.25 -3.70
CA MET A 96 29.61 -6.65 -3.31
C MET A 96 30.08 -7.10 -1.92
N PHE A 97 29.18 -7.55 -1.01
CA PHE A 97 29.58 -8.10 0.29
C PHE A 97 30.36 -9.42 0.21
N ILE A 98 30.29 -10.13 -0.92
CA ILE A 98 31.08 -11.35 -1.16
C ILE A 98 32.54 -11.01 -1.48
N PHE A 99 32.76 -9.90 -2.21
CA PHE A 99 34.05 -9.56 -2.79
C PHE A 99 34.83 -8.52 -1.98
N PHE A 100 34.12 -7.60 -1.33
CA PHE A 100 34.72 -6.45 -0.66
C PHE A 100 34.45 -6.47 0.85
N HIS A 101 35.52 -6.47 1.63
CA HIS A 101 35.48 -6.59 3.08
C HIS A 101 35.91 -5.30 3.80
N ASP A 102 36.41 -4.29 3.05
CA ASP A 102 36.75 -2.98 3.63
C ASP A 102 35.50 -2.28 4.17
N ILE A 103 35.59 -1.78 5.41
CA ILE A 103 34.46 -1.17 6.13
C ILE A 103 33.89 0.04 5.39
N LYS A 104 34.72 0.79 4.65
CA LYS A 104 34.27 1.96 3.88
C LYS A 104 33.42 1.52 2.69
N ILE A 105 33.87 0.47 1.97
CA ILE A 105 33.13 -0.10 0.83
C ILE A 105 31.83 -0.74 1.34
N VAL A 106 31.88 -1.48 2.44
CA VAL A 106 30.68 -2.06 3.09
C VAL A 106 29.68 -0.96 3.45
N THR A 107 30.15 0.17 4.00
CA THR A 107 29.28 1.31 4.33
C THR A 107 28.57 1.86 3.10
N ILE A 108 29.32 2.11 2.02
CA ILE A 108 28.75 2.62 0.76
C ILE A 108 27.73 1.63 0.20
N ASN A 109 28.05 0.33 0.21
CA ASN A 109 27.15 -0.72 -0.28
C ASN A 109 25.85 -0.81 0.52
N VAL A 110 25.92 -0.70 1.86
CA VAL A 110 24.73 -0.66 2.72
C VAL A 110 23.85 0.55 2.39
N LEU A 111 24.46 1.72 2.17
CA LEU A 111 23.71 2.93 1.81
C LEU A 111 23.06 2.81 0.42
N ILE A 112 23.76 2.26 -0.57
CA ILE A 112 23.23 2.04 -1.92
C ILE A 112 22.09 1.02 -1.91
N SER A 113 22.27 -0.13 -1.24
CA SER A 113 21.23 -1.17 -1.09
C SER A 113 19.98 -0.61 -0.42
N SER A 114 20.17 0.20 0.62
CA SER A 114 19.09 0.88 1.33
C SER A 114 18.35 1.88 0.45
N SER A 115 19.08 2.69 -0.31
CA SER A 115 18.51 3.64 -1.28
C SER A 115 17.68 2.94 -2.34
N ALA A 116 18.22 1.85 -2.92
CA ALA A 116 17.51 1.04 -3.90
C ALA A 116 16.24 0.40 -3.32
N THR A 117 16.30 -0.07 -2.06
CA THR A 117 15.15 -0.61 -1.34
C THR A 117 14.07 0.45 -1.16
N GLY A 118 14.41 1.67 -0.75
CA GLY A 118 13.48 2.79 -0.62
C GLY A 118 12.84 3.15 -1.96
N LEU A 119 13.65 3.25 -3.02
CA LEU A 119 13.21 3.63 -4.36
C LEU A 119 12.05 2.76 -4.88
N ILE A 120 12.08 1.46 -4.61
CA ILE A 120 11.12 0.50 -5.16
C ILE A 120 10.01 0.12 -4.18
N TYR A 121 10.04 0.65 -2.95
CA TYR A 121 9.10 0.25 -1.90
C TYR A 121 7.64 0.57 -2.23
N LEU A 122 7.35 1.77 -2.73
CA LEU A 122 5.99 2.28 -2.92
C LEU A 122 5.44 2.21 -4.36
N PRO A 123 6.25 2.29 -5.43
CA PRO A 123 5.73 2.36 -6.80
C PRO A 123 4.76 1.24 -7.19
N ILE A 124 5.03 -0.01 -6.78
CA ILE A 124 4.15 -1.15 -7.07
C ILE A 124 2.83 -1.06 -6.32
N ILE A 125 2.83 -0.50 -5.10
CA ILE A 125 1.62 -0.34 -4.29
C ILE A 125 0.66 0.65 -4.96
N LEU A 126 1.18 1.72 -5.57
CA LEU A 126 0.35 2.67 -6.32
C LEU A 126 -0.41 1.99 -7.46
N ASP A 127 0.23 1.08 -8.20
CA ASP A 127 -0.46 0.32 -9.25
C ASP A 127 -1.51 -0.63 -8.68
N ILE A 128 -1.19 -1.33 -7.59
CA ILE A 128 -2.13 -2.24 -6.91
C ILE A 128 -3.39 -1.47 -6.48
N LEU A 129 -3.23 -0.28 -5.92
CA LEU A 129 -4.34 0.55 -5.45
C LEU A 129 -5.22 1.08 -6.58
N LYS A 130 -4.65 1.29 -7.78
CA LYS A 130 -5.41 1.63 -9.00
C LYS A 130 -6.24 0.44 -9.50
N TYR A 131 -5.75 -0.80 -9.30
CA TYR A 131 -6.51 -2.01 -9.62
C TYR A 131 -7.61 -2.33 -8.58
N TYR A 132 -7.38 -2.01 -7.29
CA TYR A 132 -8.28 -2.34 -6.18
C TYR A 132 -8.70 -1.10 -5.38
N PRO A 133 -9.50 -0.20 -5.96
CA PRO A 133 -9.83 1.08 -5.33
C PRO A 133 -10.68 0.94 -4.06
N ASN A 134 -11.48 -0.13 -3.94
CA ASN A 134 -12.42 -0.35 -2.82
C ASN A 134 -11.85 -1.18 -1.66
N SER A 135 -10.67 -1.82 -1.84
CA SER A 135 -10.06 -2.75 -0.86
C SER A 135 -8.63 -2.33 -0.53
N LYS A 136 -8.43 -1.03 -0.27
CA LYS A 136 -7.09 -0.44 -0.10
C LYS A 136 -6.36 -1.02 1.11
N GLY A 137 -7.05 -1.16 2.25
CA GLY A 137 -6.51 -1.73 3.47
C GLY A 137 -6.08 -3.18 3.30
N GLN A 138 -6.93 -4.01 2.71
CA GLN A 138 -6.65 -5.42 2.48
C GLN A 138 -5.47 -5.62 1.53
N CYS A 139 -5.42 -4.89 0.42
CA CYS A 139 -4.34 -5.02 -0.56
C CYS A 139 -2.98 -4.61 0.00
N VAL A 140 -2.91 -3.46 0.68
CA VAL A 140 -1.67 -3.00 1.33
C VAL A 140 -1.22 -4.00 2.39
N SER A 141 -2.14 -4.48 3.23
CA SER A 141 -1.83 -5.44 4.29
C SER A 141 -1.37 -6.78 3.74
N PHE A 142 -1.96 -7.27 2.65
CA PHE A 142 -1.50 -8.47 1.97
C PHE A 142 -0.05 -8.32 1.47
N VAL A 143 0.27 -7.20 0.84
CA VAL A 143 1.62 -6.91 0.38
C VAL A 143 2.60 -6.85 1.56
N MET A 144 2.24 -6.19 2.67
CA MET A 144 3.06 -6.10 3.87
C MET A 144 3.22 -7.45 4.59
N THR A 145 2.30 -8.39 4.40
CA THR A 145 2.45 -9.75 4.92
C THR A 145 3.67 -10.46 4.33
N GLY A 146 3.99 -10.21 3.04
CA GLY A 146 5.24 -10.68 2.44
C GLY A 146 6.48 -10.24 3.22
N PHE A 147 6.51 -8.99 3.65
CA PHE A 147 7.58 -8.43 4.47
C PHE A 147 7.70 -9.15 5.85
N ALA A 148 6.60 -9.42 6.51
CA ALA A 148 6.60 -10.08 7.82
C ALA A 148 6.99 -11.57 7.72
N ILE A 149 6.50 -12.27 6.70
CA ILE A 149 6.83 -13.69 6.45
C ILE A 149 8.33 -13.86 6.18
N ASN A 150 8.93 -13.00 5.38
CA ASN A 150 10.38 -13.04 5.16
C ASN A 150 11.15 -12.90 6.48
N ARG A 151 10.80 -11.91 7.30
CA ARG A 151 11.47 -11.69 8.60
C ARG A 151 11.31 -12.88 9.56
N LEU A 152 10.20 -13.60 9.45
CA LEU A 152 9.97 -14.83 10.20
C LEU A 152 10.85 -15.97 9.66
N MET A 153 10.73 -16.28 8.37
CA MET A 153 11.40 -17.43 7.75
C MET A 153 12.92 -17.28 7.71
N PHE A 154 13.41 -16.15 7.16
CA PHE A 154 14.84 -15.98 6.91
C PHE A 154 15.66 -15.80 8.17
N LYS A 155 15.08 -15.37 9.29
CA LYS A 155 15.80 -15.41 10.56
C LYS A 155 16.22 -16.84 10.93
N TYR A 156 15.32 -17.81 10.73
CA TYR A 156 15.58 -19.22 11.08
C TYR A 156 16.45 -19.90 10.04
N ILE A 157 16.13 -19.72 8.77
CA ILE A 157 16.90 -20.29 7.65
C ILE A 157 18.36 -19.82 7.72
N SER A 158 18.58 -18.52 7.91
CA SER A 158 19.93 -17.96 7.97
C SER A 158 20.75 -18.51 9.13
N ILE A 159 20.17 -18.56 10.34
CA ILE A 159 20.88 -19.08 11.51
C ILE A 159 21.17 -20.57 11.32
N HIS A 160 20.22 -21.35 10.81
CA HIS A 160 20.41 -22.78 10.59
C HIS A 160 21.48 -23.10 9.53
N ILE A 161 21.63 -22.26 8.51
CA ILE A 161 22.72 -22.42 7.52
C ILE A 161 24.06 -21.95 8.08
N ILE A 162 24.08 -20.83 8.81
CA ILE A 162 25.32 -20.20 9.28
C ILE A 162 25.86 -20.95 10.50
N ASP A 163 25.03 -21.20 11.49
CA ASP A 163 25.41 -21.70 12.82
C ASP A 163 24.38 -22.72 13.34
N PRO A 164 24.30 -23.92 12.71
CA PRO A 164 23.37 -24.98 13.09
C PRO A 164 23.55 -25.46 14.53
N ASP A 165 24.78 -25.46 15.02
CA ASP A 165 25.16 -26.01 16.32
C ASP A 165 25.14 -24.96 17.44
N SER A 166 24.73 -23.70 17.14
CA SER A 166 24.69 -22.58 18.07
C SER A 166 26.02 -22.34 18.81
N ILE A 167 27.11 -22.35 18.06
CA ILE A 167 28.49 -22.26 18.58
C ILE A 167 28.72 -20.87 19.19
N GLU A 168 29.30 -20.84 20.37
CA GLU A 168 29.68 -19.58 21.02
C GLU A 168 30.89 -18.92 20.33
N MET A 169 30.91 -17.58 20.40
CA MET A 169 32.09 -16.81 19.96
C MET A 169 33.33 -17.21 20.77
N ILE A 170 34.49 -17.22 20.12
CA ILE A 170 35.77 -17.48 20.78
C ILE A 170 36.00 -16.42 21.87
N ARG A 171 36.19 -16.88 23.11
CA ARG A 171 36.36 -16.01 24.28
C ARG A 171 37.46 -14.97 24.04
N GLY A 172 37.15 -13.70 24.29
CA GLY A 172 38.11 -12.58 24.15
C GLY A 172 38.29 -12.02 22.74
N THR A 173 37.77 -12.66 21.67
CA THR A 173 38.08 -12.26 20.28
C THR A 173 36.94 -11.65 19.50
N ARG A 174 35.70 -11.75 19.93
CA ARG A 174 34.49 -11.36 19.16
C ARG A 174 34.39 -12.02 17.77
N LYS A 175 35.13 -13.13 17.55
CA LYS A 175 35.12 -13.92 16.32
C LYS A 175 34.44 -15.25 16.57
N TYR A 176 33.71 -15.72 15.57
CA TYR A 176 33.28 -17.10 15.48
C TYR A 176 34.41 -17.97 14.89
N PRO A 177 34.38 -19.28 15.08
CA PRO A 177 35.29 -20.20 14.39
C PRO A 177 35.20 -20.07 12.86
N SER A 178 36.26 -20.42 12.14
CA SER A 178 36.37 -20.25 10.67
C SER A 178 35.28 -21.01 9.89
N ASN A 179 34.79 -22.15 10.42
CA ASN A 179 33.69 -22.89 9.81
C ASN A 179 32.41 -22.05 9.74
N ILE A 180 32.10 -21.27 10.78
CA ILE A 180 30.92 -20.36 10.80
C ILE A 180 31.09 -19.25 9.77
N ASN A 181 32.29 -18.67 9.64
CA ASN A 181 32.55 -17.64 8.64
C ASN A 181 32.49 -18.21 7.21
N SER A 182 32.93 -19.44 6.99
CA SER A 182 32.78 -20.16 5.72
C SER A 182 31.28 -20.41 5.39
N ASN A 183 30.50 -20.85 6.37
CA ASN A 183 29.07 -21.03 6.24
C ASN A 183 28.36 -19.69 5.95
N PHE A 184 28.79 -18.59 6.58
CA PHE A 184 28.26 -17.25 6.29
C PHE A 184 28.55 -16.83 4.85
N HIS A 185 29.72 -17.10 4.32
CA HIS A 185 30.06 -16.85 2.92
C HIS A 185 29.17 -17.68 1.96
N LEU A 186 28.94 -18.97 2.27
CA LEU A 186 28.02 -19.82 1.52
C LEU A 186 26.59 -19.26 1.59
N TYR A 187 26.14 -18.86 2.78
CA TYR A 187 24.85 -18.23 2.98
C TYR A 187 24.67 -16.98 2.08
N LEU A 188 25.68 -16.10 2.00
CA LEU A 188 25.62 -14.92 1.13
C LEU A 188 25.40 -15.31 -0.34
N LYS A 189 26.08 -16.33 -0.84
CA LYS A 189 25.90 -16.80 -2.24
C LYS A 189 24.49 -17.35 -2.48
N LEU A 190 24.01 -18.22 -1.58
CA LEU A 190 22.67 -18.80 -1.66
C LEU A 190 21.58 -17.71 -1.56
N TYR A 191 21.77 -16.76 -0.67
CA TYR A 191 20.90 -15.61 -0.48
C TYR A 191 20.76 -14.78 -1.76
N ILE A 192 21.88 -14.37 -2.37
CA ILE A 192 21.87 -13.56 -3.60
C ILE A 192 21.23 -14.33 -4.75
N MET A 193 21.57 -15.60 -4.92
CA MET A 193 20.99 -16.47 -5.95
C MET A 193 19.45 -16.56 -5.78
N PHE A 194 18.97 -16.85 -4.59
CA PHE A 194 17.55 -17.01 -4.30
C PHE A 194 16.77 -15.71 -4.57
N PHE A 195 17.26 -14.57 -4.06
CA PHE A 195 16.58 -13.30 -4.25
C PHE A 195 16.69 -12.76 -5.67
N SER A 196 17.73 -13.13 -6.43
CA SER A 196 17.81 -12.84 -7.86
C SER A 196 16.71 -13.56 -8.65
N ILE A 197 16.47 -14.85 -8.36
CA ILE A 197 15.39 -15.63 -8.98
C ILE A 197 14.02 -15.01 -8.64
N LEU A 198 13.80 -14.68 -7.37
CA LEU A 198 12.55 -14.03 -6.96
C LEU A 198 12.36 -12.65 -7.59
N SER A 199 13.44 -11.90 -7.83
CA SER A 199 13.39 -10.61 -8.49
C SER A 199 12.94 -10.74 -9.96
N VAL A 200 13.45 -11.73 -10.67
CA VAL A 200 13.00 -12.04 -12.04
C VAL A 200 11.52 -12.43 -12.05
N LEU A 201 11.10 -13.28 -11.12
CA LEU A 201 9.68 -13.67 -10.99
C LEU A 201 8.79 -12.47 -10.67
N CYS A 202 9.23 -11.57 -9.79
CA CYS A 202 8.52 -10.33 -9.45
C CYS A 202 8.31 -9.46 -10.70
N ILE A 203 9.36 -9.22 -11.48
CA ILE A 203 9.30 -8.42 -12.71
C ILE A 203 8.37 -9.08 -13.74
N TYR A 204 8.42 -10.41 -13.88
CA TYR A 204 7.55 -11.16 -14.80
C TYR A 204 6.06 -11.04 -14.44
N LEU A 205 5.74 -11.00 -13.16
CA LEU A 205 4.36 -10.91 -12.67
C LEU A 205 3.83 -9.48 -12.65
N LEU A 206 4.71 -8.48 -12.60
CA LEU A 206 4.33 -7.07 -12.47
C LEU A 206 3.73 -6.53 -13.78
N HIS A 207 2.47 -6.11 -13.71
CA HIS A 207 1.75 -5.45 -14.79
C HIS A 207 1.37 -4.03 -14.35
N PRO A 208 2.08 -2.98 -14.82
CA PRO A 208 1.74 -1.60 -14.49
C PRO A 208 0.29 -1.28 -14.87
N TYR A 209 -0.37 -0.51 -14.03
CA TYR A 209 -1.71 -0.04 -14.35
C TYR A 209 -1.65 0.99 -15.47
N ILE A 210 -2.29 0.68 -16.59
CA ILE A 210 -2.44 1.62 -17.70
C ILE A 210 -3.82 2.25 -17.50
N SER A 211 -3.83 3.56 -17.14
CA SER A 211 -5.08 4.30 -17.09
C SER A 211 -5.68 4.35 -18.50
N PRO A 212 -7.00 4.18 -18.64
CA PRO A 212 -7.66 4.46 -19.92
C PRO A 212 -7.25 5.87 -20.34
N LYS A 213 -6.82 6.00 -21.61
CA LYS A 213 -6.44 7.31 -22.14
C LYS A 213 -7.61 8.25 -21.92
N PRO A 214 -7.42 9.44 -21.33
CA PRO A 214 -8.48 10.43 -21.34
C PRO A 214 -8.89 10.63 -22.79
N GLN A 215 -10.17 10.56 -23.08
CA GLN A 215 -10.71 10.84 -24.39
C GLN A 215 -10.11 12.17 -24.85
N THR A 216 -9.28 12.12 -25.87
CA THR A 216 -8.60 13.32 -26.36
C THR A 216 -9.68 14.28 -26.90
N GLU A 217 -9.40 15.59 -26.89
CA GLU A 217 -10.30 16.61 -27.47
C GLU A 217 -10.72 16.25 -28.92
N LYS A 218 -9.91 15.41 -29.61
CA LYS A 218 -10.22 14.83 -30.91
C LYS A 218 -11.37 13.80 -30.84
N ASP A 219 -11.44 12.99 -29.77
CA ASP A 219 -12.54 12.03 -29.58
C ASP A 219 -13.82 12.78 -29.21
N PHE A 220 -13.72 13.84 -28.41
CA PHE A 220 -14.82 14.76 -28.14
C PHE A 220 -15.29 15.52 -29.39
N SER A 221 -14.37 15.85 -30.30
CA SER A 221 -14.74 16.49 -31.58
C SER A 221 -15.39 15.47 -32.53
N ARG A 222 -14.95 14.21 -32.50
CA ARG A 222 -15.52 13.10 -33.27
C ARG A 222 -16.91 12.75 -32.77
N ASP A 223 -17.13 12.65 -31.46
CA ASP A 223 -18.44 12.49 -30.84
C ASP A 223 -19.36 13.69 -31.12
N ARG A 224 -18.83 14.91 -31.12
CA ARG A 224 -19.58 16.11 -31.48
C ARG A 224 -19.96 16.14 -32.98
N HIS A 225 -19.10 15.64 -33.87
CA HIS A 225 -19.43 15.46 -35.29
C HIS A 225 -20.47 14.36 -35.49
N LEU A 226 -20.34 13.22 -34.81
CA LEU A 226 -21.33 12.15 -34.83
C LEU A 226 -22.69 12.61 -34.30
N ARG A 227 -22.74 13.34 -33.18
CA ARG A 227 -23.97 13.92 -32.65
C ARG A 227 -24.60 14.96 -33.59
N LYS A 228 -23.81 15.80 -34.25
CA LYS A 228 -24.33 16.70 -35.29
C LYS A 228 -24.91 15.96 -36.50
N PHE A 229 -24.26 14.83 -36.89
CA PHE A 229 -24.78 13.99 -37.97
C PHE A 229 -26.11 13.31 -37.62
N THR A 230 -26.31 12.89 -36.38
CA THR A 230 -27.55 12.24 -35.92
C THR A 230 -28.68 13.23 -35.61
N THR A 231 -28.38 14.52 -35.37
CA THR A 231 -29.40 15.54 -35.06
C THR A 231 -29.90 16.33 -36.29
N ASP A 232 -29.28 16.14 -37.46
CA ASP A 232 -29.72 16.79 -38.68
C ASP A 232 -30.65 15.86 -39.49
N PRO A 233 -31.94 16.19 -39.63
CA PRO A 233 -32.95 15.35 -40.32
C PRO A 233 -32.59 14.99 -41.76
N SER A 234 -31.79 15.82 -42.43
CA SER A 234 -31.34 15.55 -43.80
C SER A 234 -30.34 14.42 -43.87
N ASN A 235 -29.52 14.21 -42.82
CA ASN A 235 -28.54 13.16 -42.73
C ASN A 235 -29.13 11.82 -42.28
N ALA A 236 -30.26 11.84 -41.56
CA ALA A 236 -30.99 10.64 -41.18
C ALA A 236 -31.53 9.88 -42.40
N VAL A 237 -31.96 10.60 -43.42
CA VAL A 237 -32.43 10.02 -44.69
C VAL A 237 -31.30 9.35 -45.45
N HIS A 238 -30.07 9.90 -45.38
CA HIS A 238 -28.90 9.32 -46.06
C HIS A 238 -28.45 7.99 -45.38
N LEU A 239 -28.53 7.90 -44.05
CA LEU A 239 -28.24 6.69 -43.29
C LEU A 239 -29.28 5.57 -43.53
N ILE A 240 -30.56 5.93 -43.66
CA ILE A 240 -31.64 4.98 -43.99
C ILE A 240 -31.47 4.44 -45.43
N ASN A 241 -30.97 5.22 -46.35
CA ASN A 241 -30.71 4.77 -47.72
C ASN A 241 -29.46 3.85 -47.79
N ILE A 242 -28.46 4.08 -46.96
CA ILE A 242 -27.30 3.17 -46.85
C ILE A 242 -27.75 1.81 -46.29
N ASP A 243 -28.62 1.78 -45.27
CA ASP A 243 -29.11 0.55 -44.66
C ASP A 243 -30.05 -0.24 -45.63
N LYS A 244 -30.76 0.42 -46.52
CA LYS A 244 -31.55 -0.23 -47.59
C LYS A 244 -30.67 -0.88 -48.66
N ASN A 245 -29.61 -0.24 -49.07
CA ASN A 245 -28.67 -0.81 -50.05
C ASN A 245 -27.91 -2.02 -49.49
N PHE A 246 -27.57 -2.00 -48.18
CA PHE A 246 -26.92 -3.12 -47.53
C PHE A 246 -27.84 -4.35 -47.41
N LYS A 247 -29.17 -4.18 -47.23
CA LYS A 247 -30.11 -5.29 -47.11
C LYS A 247 -30.46 -5.99 -48.45
N GLU A 248 -30.21 -5.30 -49.59
CA GLU A 248 -30.42 -5.92 -50.91
C GLU A 248 -29.21 -6.75 -51.39
N GLU A 249 -27.99 -6.49 -50.87
CA GLU A 249 -26.79 -7.27 -51.21
C GLU A 249 -26.59 -8.55 -50.37
N ASP A 250 -27.22 -8.62 -49.15
CA ASP A 250 -27.02 -9.77 -48.24
C ASP A 250 -27.88 -11.02 -48.53
N ASN A 251 -28.63 -11.05 -49.65
CA ASN A 251 -29.46 -12.21 -50.00
C ASN A 251 -28.77 -13.23 -50.94
N GLU A 252 -27.51 -13.00 -51.34
CA GLU A 252 -26.73 -13.99 -52.08
C GLU A 252 -25.37 -14.27 -51.39
N GLY A 253 -25.40 -15.23 -50.46
CA GLY A 253 -24.24 -16.07 -50.14
C GLY A 253 -23.09 -15.49 -49.36
N ILE A 254 -23.16 -15.50 -48.02
CA ILE A 254 -21.94 -15.64 -47.18
C ILE A 254 -22.28 -16.43 -45.91
N ASN A 255 -22.20 -17.76 -46.00
CA ASN A 255 -21.81 -18.61 -44.90
C ASN A 255 -20.29 -18.72 -44.92
N LYS A 256 -19.56 -17.94 -44.13
CA LYS A 256 -18.27 -18.31 -43.51
C LYS A 256 -17.62 -17.14 -42.76
N SER A 257 -17.25 -17.47 -41.50
CA SER A 257 -16.17 -16.85 -40.72
C SER A 257 -16.27 -15.36 -40.41
N ILE A 258 -16.98 -15.02 -39.32
CA ILE A 258 -16.75 -13.80 -38.57
C ILE A 258 -16.41 -14.21 -37.14
N TYR A 259 -15.16 -14.49 -36.89
CA TYR A 259 -14.50 -14.35 -35.59
C TYR A 259 -13.17 -13.65 -35.89
N ASP A 260 -12.98 -12.55 -35.25
CA ASP A 260 -11.82 -11.64 -35.22
C ASP A 260 -12.03 -10.30 -35.93
N THR A 261 -12.53 -9.33 -35.14
CA THR A 261 -11.98 -7.95 -35.14
C THR A 261 -12.71 -7.08 -34.12
N GLU A 262 -11.96 -6.24 -33.42
CA GLU A 262 -12.35 -5.27 -32.38
C GLU A 262 -13.28 -4.11 -32.87
N ASN A 263 -13.95 -4.23 -33.98
CA ASN A 263 -14.85 -3.22 -34.55
C ASN A 263 -16.34 -3.41 -34.17
N ASP A 264 -16.69 -4.51 -33.50
CA ASP A 264 -18.09 -4.86 -33.24
C ASP A 264 -18.79 -3.95 -32.21
N SER A 265 -18.04 -3.23 -31.38
CA SER A 265 -18.63 -2.34 -30.38
C SER A 265 -19.19 -1.03 -30.97
N GLU A 266 -18.58 -0.50 -32.04
CA GLU A 266 -19.06 0.73 -32.71
C GLU A 266 -20.33 0.45 -33.54
N GLU A 267 -20.36 -0.71 -34.21
CA GLU A 267 -21.53 -1.12 -35.04
C GLU A 267 -22.75 -1.47 -34.15
N TYR A 268 -22.51 -2.10 -32.99
CA TYR A 268 -23.57 -2.39 -32.04
C TYR A 268 -24.14 -1.13 -31.39
N TYR A 269 -23.32 -0.13 -31.12
CA TYR A 269 -23.74 1.15 -30.53
C TYR A 269 -24.53 2.00 -31.54
N ILE A 270 -24.12 2.03 -32.79
CA ILE A 270 -24.87 2.71 -33.88
C ILE A 270 -26.22 2.01 -34.10
N LYS A 271 -26.27 0.68 -34.06
CA LYS A 271 -27.50 -0.09 -34.20
C LYS A 271 -28.45 0.11 -33.02
N TYR A 272 -27.94 0.26 -31.79
CA TYR A 272 -28.70 0.59 -30.60
C TYR A 272 -29.31 1.99 -30.66
N LEU A 273 -28.57 2.99 -31.15
CA LEU A 273 -29.05 4.36 -31.31
C LEU A 273 -30.11 4.49 -32.40
N ILE A 274 -30.04 3.68 -33.47
CA ILE A 274 -31.05 3.69 -34.57
C ILE A 274 -32.36 3.00 -34.14
N THR A 275 -32.27 2.02 -33.23
CA THR A 275 -33.46 1.23 -32.80
C THR A 275 -34.29 1.95 -31.74
N LYS A 276 -33.73 2.93 -31.02
CA LYS A 276 -34.48 3.76 -30.05
C LYS A 276 -34.94 5.09 -30.70
N GLN A 277 -35.96 5.01 -31.53
CA GLN A 277 -36.67 6.20 -32.06
C GLN A 277 -37.52 6.82 -30.96
N GLU A 278 -36.95 7.66 -30.12
CA GLU A 278 -37.67 8.72 -29.42
C GLU A 278 -36.94 10.03 -29.58
N PRO A 279 -37.63 11.15 -29.89
CA PRO A 279 -36.98 12.44 -30.07
C PRO A 279 -36.57 13.00 -28.71
N ILE A 280 -35.30 12.87 -28.37
CA ILE A 280 -34.70 13.51 -27.18
C ILE A 280 -34.79 15.03 -27.40
N LYS A 281 -35.70 15.67 -26.70
CA LYS A 281 -35.72 17.14 -26.55
C LYS A 281 -34.47 17.57 -25.78
N ILE A 282 -33.42 17.96 -26.49
CA ILE A 282 -32.22 18.56 -25.89
C ILE A 282 -32.57 19.98 -25.46
N THR A 283 -32.94 20.17 -24.21
CA THR A 283 -32.94 21.48 -23.56
C THR A 283 -31.49 21.97 -23.48
N THR A 284 -31.16 22.97 -24.29
CA THR A 284 -29.86 23.67 -24.30
C THR A 284 -29.71 24.52 -23.03
N ASN A 285 -29.69 23.90 -21.85
CA ASN A 285 -29.37 24.58 -20.63
C ASN A 285 -27.96 24.28 -20.18
N ARG A 286 -27.08 25.24 -20.52
CA ARG A 286 -25.84 25.58 -19.80
C ARG A 286 -24.95 24.41 -19.46
N LEU A 287 -24.06 24.04 -20.37
CA LEU A 287 -22.72 23.58 -19.99
C LEU A 287 -22.08 24.66 -19.10
N LYS A 288 -22.35 24.61 -17.81
CA LYS A 288 -21.53 25.29 -16.82
C LYS A 288 -20.13 24.64 -16.99
N LEU A 289 -19.21 25.39 -17.58
CA LEU A 289 -17.79 25.07 -17.48
C LEU A 289 -17.48 24.91 -16.00
N ILE A 290 -17.37 23.67 -15.53
CA ILE A 290 -16.92 23.37 -14.18
C ILE A 290 -15.51 23.91 -14.10
N LYS A 291 -15.36 25.07 -13.45
CA LYS A 291 -14.05 25.66 -13.20
C LYS A 291 -13.21 24.61 -12.49
N PRO A 292 -12.00 24.27 -12.96
CA PRO A 292 -11.16 23.30 -12.28
C PRO A 292 -11.01 23.74 -10.82
N LYS A 293 -11.47 22.89 -9.87
CA LYS A 293 -11.37 23.13 -8.43
C LYS A 293 -9.88 23.34 -8.13
N LYS A 294 -9.54 24.48 -7.55
CA LYS A 294 -8.17 24.91 -7.29
C LYS A 294 -7.51 23.83 -6.40
N THR A 295 -6.62 23.03 -6.98
CA THR A 295 -5.90 21.98 -6.22
C THR A 295 -4.98 22.68 -5.23
N GLU A 296 -5.12 22.36 -3.93
CA GLU A 296 -4.23 22.90 -2.91
C GLU A 296 -2.77 22.54 -3.21
N PRO A 297 -1.84 23.47 -3.02
CA PRO A 297 -0.43 23.20 -3.24
C PRO A 297 0.04 22.11 -2.25
N PHE A 298 0.93 21.23 -2.70
CA PHE A 298 1.44 20.11 -1.89
C PHE A 298 2.04 20.58 -0.55
N THR A 299 2.69 21.76 -0.54
CA THR A 299 3.27 22.35 0.67
C THR A 299 2.23 22.63 1.75
N SER A 300 1.01 23.05 1.39
CA SER A 300 -0.07 23.25 2.35
C SER A 300 -0.53 21.96 3.00
N LEU A 301 -0.43 20.82 2.29
CA LEU A 301 -0.77 19.51 2.82
C LEU A 301 0.20 19.01 3.88
N VAL A 302 1.50 19.24 3.69
CA VAL A 302 2.55 18.84 4.67
C VAL A 302 2.40 19.61 5.99
N ILE A 303 1.85 20.82 5.95
CA ILE A 303 1.61 21.66 7.14
C ILE A 303 0.16 21.49 7.64
N SER A 304 -0.68 20.73 6.93
CA SER A 304 -2.08 20.57 7.30
C SER A 304 -2.26 19.87 8.64
N TYR A 305 -3.24 20.32 9.41
CA TYR A 305 -3.56 19.76 10.71
C TYR A 305 -3.80 18.23 10.67
N PRO A 306 -4.58 17.65 9.72
CA PRO A 306 -4.77 16.20 9.63
C PRO A 306 -3.46 15.42 9.37
N PHE A 307 -2.56 15.96 8.55
CA PHE A 307 -1.27 15.30 8.31
C PHE A 307 -0.40 15.27 9.58
N LEU A 308 -0.32 16.39 10.29
CA LEU A 308 0.43 16.47 11.53
C LEU A 308 -0.16 15.55 12.61
N GLN A 309 -1.48 15.55 12.79
CA GLN A 309 -2.16 14.64 13.72
C GLN A 309 -1.83 13.17 13.42
N LEU A 310 -2.01 12.72 12.18
CA LEU A 310 -1.70 11.35 11.79
C LEU A 310 -0.22 11.02 12.01
N THR A 311 0.68 11.91 11.61
CA THR A 311 2.12 11.71 11.78
C THR A 311 2.48 11.55 13.26
N PHE A 312 1.94 12.38 14.17
CA PHE A 312 2.18 12.25 15.61
C PHE A 312 1.57 10.97 16.19
N ILE A 313 0.32 10.62 15.83
CA ILE A 313 -0.32 9.39 16.27
C ILE A 313 0.53 8.17 15.90
N PHE A 314 0.92 8.06 14.63
CA PHE A 314 1.73 6.95 14.15
C PHE A 314 3.15 6.96 14.73
N PHE A 315 3.74 8.13 14.93
CA PHE A 315 5.05 8.27 15.57
C PHE A 315 5.04 7.67 16.98
N PHE A 316 4.10 8.07 17.83
CA PHE A 316 4.03 7.57 19.20
C PHE A 316 3.75 6.07 19.27
N THR A 317 2.93 5.55 18.37
CA THR A 317 2.62 4.12 18.33
C THR A 317 3.76 3.27 17.75
N MET A 318 4.53 3.80 16.81
CA MET A 318 5.70 3.12 16.26
C MET A 318 6.85 2.97 17.28
N LEU A 319 7.00 3.89 18.21
CA LEU A 319 8.02 3.82 19.25
C LEU A 319 7.96 2.51 20.05
N ILE A 320 6.78 1.98 20.29
CA ILE A 320 6.57 0.69 20.96
C ILE A 320 7.26 -0.42 20.19
N GLY A 321 6.89 -0.59 18.93
CA GLY A 321 7.41 -1.68 18.12
C GLY A 321 8.92 -1.62 17.93
N LEU A 322 9.48 -0.41 17.89
CA LEU A 322 10.92 -0.20 17.78
C LEU A 322 11.70 -0.75 18.97
N ILE A 323 11.17 -0.60 20.16
CA ILE A 323 11.86 -0.93 21.39
C ILE A 323 11.51 -2.35 21.82
N GLU A 324 10.26 -2.77 21.69
CA GLU A 324 9.85 -4.14 22.01
C GLU A 324 10.64 -5.19 21.23
N LEU A 325 10.77 -5.04 19.92
CA LEU A 325 11.51 -5.99 19.08
C LEU A 325 12.97 -6.19 19.51
N SER A 326 13.60 -5.16 20.09
CA SER A 326 15.00 -5.22 20.52
C SER A 326 15.18 -5.57 21.99
N SER A 327 14.18 -5.37 22.81
CA SER A 327 14.31 -5.35 24.28
C SER A 327 13.51 -6.43 25.00
N ILE A 328 12.52 -7.03 24.35
CA ILE A 328 11.66 -8.09 24.91
C ILE A 328 12.48 -9.25 25.51
N ARG A 329 13.50 -9.71 24.79
CA ARG A 329 14.36 -10.79 25.29
C ARG A 329 15.11 -10.37 26.54
N LYS A 330 15.63 -9.12 26.60
CA LYS A 330 16.27 -8.59 27.79
C LYS A 330 15.32 -8.51 28.99
N LEU A 331 14.07 -8.05 28.76
CA LEU A 331 13.04 -8.03 29.81
C LEU A 331 12.74 -9.43 30.34
N GLY A 332 12.61 -10.39 29.46
CA GLY A 332 12.38 -11.79 29.85
C GLY A 332 13.54 -12.39 30.66
N THR A 333 14.78 -12.12 30.25
CA THR A 333 15.99 -12.53 31.01
C THR A 333 16.02 -11.88 32.40
N LEU A 334 15.69 -10.60 32.50
CA LEU A 334 15.59 -9.88 33.78
C LEU A 334 14.47 -10.42 34.68
N ASN A 335 13.43 -10.99 34.10
CA ASN A 335 12.35 -11.66 34.84
C ASN A 335 12.65 -13.11 35.19
N GLY A 336 13.82 -13.64 34.80
CA GLY A 336 14.28 -14.99 35.12
C GLY A 336 13.70 -16.09 34.21
N HIS A 337 13.16 -15.74 33.06
CA HIS A 337 12.67 -16.73 32.09
C HIS A 337 13.83 -17.46 31.40
N SER A 338 13.65 -18.76 31.14
CA SER A 338 14.67 -19.58 30.45
C SER A 338 14.89 -19.14 29.00
N GLU A 339 16.12 -19.30 28.50
CA GLU A 339 16.48 -18.95 27.12
C GLU A 339 15.61 -19.66 26.07
N ILE A 340 15.28 -20.95 26.31
CA ILE A 340 14.41 -21.73 25.42
C ILE A 340 13.00 -21.11 25.35
N PHE A 341 12.45 -20.73 26.50
CA PHE A 341 11.16 -20.06 26.56
C PHE A 341 11.18 -18.71 25.81
N LEU A 342 12.22 -17.91 26.02
CA LEU A 342 12.37 -16.62 25.32
C LEU A 342 12.53 -16.78 23.80
N TRP A 343 13.18 -17.86 23.39
CA TRP A 343 13.32 -18.18 21.97
C TRP A 343 11.96 -18.52 21.33
N ASN A 344 11.20 -19.39 21.96
CA ASN A 344 9.84 -19.76 21.52
C ASN A 344 8.89 -18.57 21.53
N THR A 345 8.93 -17.73 22.56
CA THR A 345 8.12 -16.50 22.64
C THR A 345 8.48 -15.53 21.51
N SER A 346 9.76 -15.38 21.20
CA SER A 346 10.20 -14.53 20.07
C SER A 346 9.75 -15.07 18.71
N PHE A 347 9.63 -16.39 18.55
CA PHE A 347 9.04 -17.00 17.36
C PHE A 347 7.55 -16.71 17.27
N PHE A 348 6.82 -17.01 18.35
CA PHE A 348 5.39 -16.78 18.45
C PHE A 348 4.99 -15.32 18.18
N PHE A 349 5.77 -14.36 18.71
CA PHE A 349 5.62 -12.94 18.41
C PHE A 349 5.65 -12.66 16.90
N LYS A 350 6.60 -13.24 16.16
CA LYS A 350 6.71 -12.99 14.71
C LYS A 350 5.58 -13.63 13.91
N VAL A 351 5.12 -14.81 14.34
CA VAL A 351 3.97 -15.46 13.71
C VAL A 351 2.72 -14.59 13.89
N LEU A 352 2.44 -14.14 15.11
CA LEU A 352 1.29 -13.27 15.38
C LEU A 352 1.39 -11.92 14.65
N ASN A 353 2.59 -11.36 14.55
CA ASN A 353 2.81 -10.14 13.77
C ASN A 353 2.48 -10.35 12.28
N ALA A 354 2.89 -11.48 11.69
CA ALA A 354 2.59 -11.78 10.29
C ALA A 354 1.10 -12.04 10.03
N VAL A 355 0.44 -12.78 10.94
CA VAL A 355 -1.01 -13.06 10.86
C VAL A 355 -1.84 -11.81 11.12
N GLY A 356 -1.40 -10.93 12.01
CA GLY A 356 -2.09 -9.70 12.33
C GLY A 356 -2.23 -8.74 11.14
N LEU A 357 -1.24 -8.69 10.23
CA LEU A 357 -1.27 -7.75 9.10
C LEU A 357 -2.54 -7.83 8.25
N PRO A 358 -2.92 -8.97 7.66
CA PRO A 358 -4.12 -9.05 6.83
C PRO A 358 -5.41 -8.84 7.64
N ILE A 359 -5.43 -9.24 8.91
CA ILE A 359 -6.58 -9.05 9.80
C ILE A 359 -6.87 -7.56 9.98
N TRP A 360 -5.86 -6.75 10.27
CA TRP A 360 -6.04 -5.31 10.48
C TRP A 360 -6.42 -4.56 9.20
N GLY A 361 -5.91 -4.99 8.04
CA GLY A 361 -6.32 -4.41 6.76
C GLY A 361 -7.79 -4.63 6.45
N PHE A 362 -8.30 -5.83 6.76
CA PHE A 362 -9.73 -6.13 6.65
C PHE A 362 -10.58 -5.26 7.61
N PHE A 363 -10.14 -5.10 8.85
CA PHE A 363 -10.86 -4.26 9.81
C PHE A 363 -10.81 -2.77 9.46
N LEU A 364 -9.72 -2.28 8.86
CA LEU A 364 -9.63 -0.90 8.39
C LEU A 364 -10.69 -0.62 7.31
N ASP A 365 -10.78 -1.47 6.30
CA ASP A 365 -11.75 -1.31 5.21
C ASP A 365 -13.21 -1.39 5.70
N LYS A 366 -13.46 -2.15 6.79
CA LYS A 366 -14.81 -2.36 7.35
C LYS A 366 -15.24 -1.29 8.34
N TYR A 367 -14.36 -0.88 9.26
CA TYR A 367 -14.73 -0.03 10.42
C TYR A 367 -14.21 1.40 10.34
N GLY A 368 -13.33 1.71 9.36
CA GLY A 368 -12.64 2.99 9.24
C GLY A 368 -11.47 3.13 10.22
N PHE A 369 -10.68 4.19 10.01
CA PHE A 369 -9.45 4.40 10.77
C PHE A 369 -9.71 4.79 12.23
N LYS A 370 -10.55 5.81 12.47
CA LYS A 370 -10.74 6.38 13.81
C LYS A 370 -11.22 5.33 14.81
N ASN A 371 -12.27 4.58 14.45
CA ASN A 371 -12.84 3.56 15.33
C ASN A 371 -11.86 2.43 15.62
N LEU A 372 -11.23 1.92 14.56
CA LEU A 372 -10.25 0.84 14.69
C LEU A 372 -9.06 1.26 15.56
N TYR A 373 -8.52 2.45 15.28
CA TYR A 373 -7.30 2.89 15.95
C TYR A 373 -7.54 3.32 17.40
N THR A 374 -8.76 3.77 17.75
CA THR A 374 -9.17 4.00 19.14
C THR A 374 -9.10 2.71 19.96
N ILE A 375 -9.61 1.59 19.42
CA ILE A 375 -9.52 0.28 20.08
C ILE A 375 -8.06 -0.14 20.26
N VAL A 376 -7.26 -0.02 19.20
CA VAL A 376 -5.83 -0.36 19.20
C VAL A 376 -5.06 0.41 20.28
N LEU A 377 -5.23 1.73 20.32
CA LEU A 377 -4.55 2.58 21.31
C LEU A 377 -5.04 2.33 22.73
N SER A 378 -6.33 2.02 22.93
CA SER A 378 -6.87 1.68 24.24
C SER A 378 -6.27 0.38 24.78
N VAL A 379 -6.19 -0.66 23.94
CA VAL A 379 -5.54 -1.93 24.31
C VAL A 379 -4.04 -1.71 24.56
N GLN A 380 -3.37 -0.91 23.74
CA GLN A 380 -1.97 -0.56 23.93
C GLN A 380 -1.73 0.15 25.25
N LEU A 381 -2.58 1.11 25.64
CA LEU A 381 -2.49 1.83 26.89
C LEU A 381 -2.60 0.88 28.09
N ILE A 382 -3.58 -0.02 28.06
CA ILE A 382 -3.79 -1.02 29.13
C ILE A 382 -2.56 -1.92 29.27
N ILE A 383 -2.06 -2.47 28.16
CA ILE A 383 -0.94 -3.41 28.18
C ILE A 383 0.36 -2.73 28.59
N SER A 384 0.65 -1.54 28.07
CA SER A 384 1.85 -0.81 28.47
C SER A 384 1.85 -0.40 29.93
N SER A 385 0.69 -0.02 30.47
CA SER A 385 0.53 0.33 31.89
C SER A 385 0.69 -0.89 32.82
N LEU A 386 0.23 -2.06 32.37
CA LEU A 386 0.27 -3.29 33.15
C LEU A 386 1.51 -4.18 32.87
N CYS A 387 2.38 -3.77 31.96
CA CYS A 387 3.52 -4.58 31.50
C CYS A 387 4.34 -5.18 32.65
N PHE A 388 4.65 -4.38 33.65
CA PHE A 388 5.47 -4.82 34.78
C PHE A 388 4.83 -5.99 35.57
N PHE A 389 3.53 -5.91 35.80
CA PHE A 389 2.78 -6.94 36.53
C PHE A 389 2.55 -8.19 35.68
N ILE A 390 2.15 -8.00 34.42
CA ILE A 390 1.82 -9.09 33.51
C ILE A 390 3.07 -9.86 33.10
N SER A 391 4.20 -9.19 32.86
CA SER A 391 5.43 -9.83 32.37
C SER A 391 6.23 -10.63 33.40
N SER A 392 5.83 -10.61 34.66
CA SER A 392 6.54 -11.29 35.77
C SER A 392 6.42 -12.81 35.71
N ASN A 393 5.29 -13.35 35.25
CA ASN A 393 5.10 -14.79 35.08
C ASN A 393 5.14 -15.22 33.61
N ALA A 394 5.39 -16.51 33.34
CA ALA A 394 5.58 -17.03 31.98
C ALA A 394 4.34 -16.86 31.08
N ILE A 395 3.14 -17.13 31.61
CA ILE A 395 1.90 -17.00 30.84
C ILE A 395 1.62 -15.53 30.54
N GLY A 396 1.74 -14.67 31.54
CA GLY A 396 1.57 -13.23 31.37
C GLY A 396 2.58 -12.65 30.39
N PHE A 397 3.84 -13.07 30.43
CA PHE A 397 4.86 -12.67 29.48
C PHE A 397 4.52 -13.11 28.04
N LEU A 398 4.00 -14.33 27.86
CA LEU A 398 3.57 -14.83 26.54
C LEU A 398 2.37 -14.03 26.01
N LEU A 399 1.36 -13.77 26.82
CA LEU A 399 0.18 -12.98 26.47
C LEU A 399 0.56 -11.53 26.14
N PHE A 400 1.38 -10.90 26.97
CA PHE A 400 1.90 -9.56 26.75
C PHE A 400 2.60 -9.47 25.37
N ASN A 401 3.51 -10.39 25.08
CA ASN A 401 4.21 -10.42 23.80
C ASN A 401 3.27 -10.71 22.62
N GLY A 402 2.29 -11.59 22.79
CA GLY A 402 1.31 -11.92 21.76
C GLY A 402 0.46 -10.72 21.35
N ILE A 403 -0.07 -10.01 22.35
CA ILE A 403 -0.88 -8.81 22.09
C ILE A 403 -0.02 -7.68 21.53
N SER A 404 1.17 -7.46 22.08
CA SER A 404 2.13 -6.48 21.53
C SER A 404 2.49 -6.76 20.07
N ALA A 405 2.62 -8.03 19.69
CA ALA A 405 2.86 -8.42 18.30
C ALA A 405 1.71 -8.03 17.38
N MET A 406 0.48 -8.29 17.81
CA MET A 406 -0.73 -7.90 17.07
C MET A 406 -0.83 -6.37 16.95
N LEU A 407 -0.59 -5.63 18.02
CA LEU A 407 -0.60 -4.16 18.00
C LEU A 407 0.51 -3.59 17.10
N HIS A 408 1.70 -4.19 17.09
CA HIS A 408 2.77 -3.75 16.20
C HIS A 408 2.43 -3.93 14.73
N SER A 409 1.72 -5.00 14.36
CA SER A 409 1.30 -5.27 12.98
C SER A 409 0.30 -4.23 12.46
N VAL A 410 -0.52 -3.62 13.33
CA VAL A 410 -1.46 -2.55 12.95
C VAL A 410 -0.76 -1.42 12.22
N ASN A 411 0.34 -0.92 12.78
CA ASN A 411 1.06 0.23 12.21
C ASN A 411 1.59 -0.04 10.79
N LEU A 412 2.12 -1.25 10.55
CA LEU A 412 2.61 -1.63 9.23
C LEU A 412 1.47 -1.87 8.23
N SER A 413 0.32 -2.32 8.70
CA SER A 413 -0.85 -2.67 7.88
C SER A 413 -1.64 -1.43 7.47
N ILE A 414 -2.01 -0.57 8.42
CA ILE A 414 -3.03 0.45 8.19
C ILE A 414 -2.48 1.86 7.96
N GLN A 415 -1.24 2.14 8.36
CA GLN A 415 -0.69 3.48 8.24
C GLN A 415 -0.73 4.00 6.80
N LEU A 416 -0.15 3.26 5.86
CA LEU A 416 -0.13 3.64 4.45
C LEU A 416 -1.55 3.79 3.89
N SER A 417 -2.42 2.81 4.16
CA SER A 417 -3.80 2.82 3.69
C SER A 417 -4.59 4.02 4.22
N THR A 418 -4.34 4.43 5.47
CA THR A 418 -4.98 5.59 6.08
C THR A 418 -4.59 6.89 5.39
N TYR A 419 -3.28 7.10 5.11
CA TYR A 419 -2.84 8.27 4.34
C TYR A 419 -3.49 8.31 2.95
N ILE A 420 -3.63 7.15 2.31
CA ILE A 420 -4.23 7.05 0.98
C ILE A 420 -5.74 7.32 1.01
N ILE A 421 -6.44 6.83 2.02
CA ILE A 421 -7.88 7.06 2.19
C ILE A 421 -8.17 8.55 2.42
N ILE A 422 -7.33 9.23 3.20
CA ILE A 422 -7.55 10.63 3.59
C ILE A 422 -7.07 11.60 2.52
N PHE A 423 -5.89 11.38 1.93
CA PHE A 423 -5.22 12.35 1.03
C PHE A 423 -5.23 11.93 -0.46
N GLY A 424 -5.83 10.79 -0.79
CA GLY A 424 -5.83 10.23 -2.15
C GLY A 424 -4.58 9.39 -2.45
N ASN A 425 -4.60 8.69 -3.59
CA ASN A 425 -3.58 7.68 -3.89
C ASN A 425 -2.16 8.28 -3.99
N GLU A 426 -1.94 9.29 -4.83
CA GLU A 426 -0.61 9.84 -5.10
C GLU A 426 -0.11 10.71 -3.95
N LYS A 427 -0.93 11.66 -3.49
CA LYS A 427 -0.57 12.57 -2.39
C LYS A 427 -0.44 11.83 -1.06
N GLY A 428 -1.34 10.87 -0.80
CA GLY A 428 -1.31 10.06 0.41
C GLY A 428 -0.05 9.22 0.52
N VAL A 429 0.38 8.57 -0.57
CA VAL A 429 1.63 7.78 -0.59
C VAL A 429 2.86 8.68 -0.39
N LEU A 430 2.86 9.88 -0.97
CA LEU A 430 3.95 10.84 -0.79
C LEU A 430 4.02 11.36 0.66
N LEU A 431 2.88 11.72 1.26
CA LEU A 431 2.80 12.14 2.65
C LEU A 431 3.21 11.02 3.63
N TYR A 432 2.80 9.79 3.35
CA TYR A 432 3.29 8.61 4.07
C TYR A 432 4.81 8.49 4.05
N SER A 433 5.44 8.67 2.87
CA SER A 433 6.90 8.63 2.75
C SER A 433 7.59 9.69 3.61
N ILE A 434 7.02 10.90 3.65
CA ILE A 434 7.53 11.99 4.48
C ILE A 434 7.38 11.66 5.97
N SER A 435 6.23 11.10 6.38
CA SER A 435 6.04 10.69 7.78
C SER A 435 7.06 9.63 8.22
N TRP A 436 7.40 8.68 7.35
CA TRP A 436 8.43 7.67 7.62
C TRP A 436 9.82 8.26 7.73
N LEU A 437 10.15 9.31 6.98
CA LEU A 437 11.43 9.98 7.11
C LEU A 437 11.65 10.53 8.53
N PHE A 438 10.61 11.11 9.15
CA PHE A 438 10.67 11.51 10.56
C PHE A 438 10.90 10.32 11.49
N ILE A 439 10.22 9.21 11.27
CA ILE A 439 10.37 7.98 12.07
C ILE A 439 11.81 7.44 11.95
N TYR A 440 12.40 7.44 10.76
CA TYR A 440 13.75 6.94 10.53
C TYR A 440 14.85 7.74 11.24
N ILE A 441 14.65 9.03 11.47
CA ILE A 441 15.57 9.83 12.30
C ILE A 441 15.68 9.22 13.71
N PHE A 442 14.57 8.74 14.28
CA PHE A 442 14.57 8.08 15.58
C PHE A 442 15.17 6.67 15.55
N TYR A 443 15.16 5.98 14.40
CA TYR A 443 15.88 4.72 14.26
C TYR A 443 17.38 4.84 14.48
N ILE A 444 17.97 6.01 14.22
CA ILE A 444 19.38 6.29 14.51
C ILE A 444 19.63 6.25 16.03
N ALA A 445 18.67 6.70 16.83
CA ALA A 445 18.78 6.70 18.29
C ALA A 445 18.64 5.29 18.92
N ARG A 446 18.09 4.31 18.18
CA ARG A 446 17.82 2.96 18.67
C ARG A 446 19.01 2.23 19.31
N PRO A 447 20.22 2.20 18.73
CA PRO A 447 21.39 1.57 19.37
C PRO A 447 21.76 2.20 20.70
N PHE A 448 21.53 3.50 20.84
CA PHE A 448 21.81 4.24 22.08
C PHE A 448 20.75 3.93 23.14
N ILE A 449 19.47 3.97 22.77
CA ILE A 449 18.34 3.68 23.66
C ILE A 449 18.40 2.23 24.16
N SER A 450 18.74 1.26 23.31
CA SER A 450 18.81 -0.14 23.70
C SER A 450 19.85 -0.42 24.80
N ASN A 451 20.88 0.41 24.91
CA ASN A 451 21.91 0.30 25.95
C ASN A 451 21.46 0.86 27.31
N LEU A 452 20.40 1.65 27.35
CA LEU A 452 19.83 2.15 28.61
C LEU A 452 19.06 1.05 29.37
N PHE A 453 18.60 0.01 28.69
CA PHE A 453 17.83 -1.08 29.31
C PHE A 453 18.73 -2.12 30.00
N VAL A 454 19.34 -1.69 31.10
CA VAL A 454 20.26 -2.53 31.91
C VAL A 454 19.52 -3.15 33.12
N SER A 455 18.45 -2.52 33.60
CA SER A 455 17.69 -2.99 34.77
C SER A 455 16.17 -2.92 34.60
N LYS A 456 15.42 -3.61 35.47
CA LYS A 456 13.96 -3.60 35.50
C LYS A 456 13.38 -2.19 35.65
N ILE A 457 14.06 -1.30 36.39
CA ILE A 457 13.63 0.08 36.62
C ILE A 457 13.59 0.89 35.32
N TYR A 458 14.58 0.73 34.44
CA TYR A 458 14.59 1.42 33.15
C TYR A 458 13.48 0.90 32.23
N PHE A 459 13.17 -0.39 32.27
CA PHE A 459 12.02 -0.93 31.54
C PHE A 459 10.70 -0.37 32.07
N MET A 460 10.54 -0.30 33.39
CA MET A 460 9.35 0.28 34.02
C MET A 460 9.17 1.74 33.63
N ALA A 461 10.22 2.56 33.75
CA ALA A 461 10.21 3.96 33.33
C ALA A 461 9.83 4.12 31.86
N PHE A 462 10.40 3.26 31.00
CA PHE A 462 10.09 3.27 29.58
C PHE A 462 8.60 2.96 29.30
N TYR A 463 8.03 1.91 29.88
CA TYR A 463 6.62 1.56 29.65
C TYR A 463 5.64 2.59 30.24
N ILE A 464 5.99 3.26 31.34
CA ILE A 464 5.24 4.40 31.87
C ILE A 464 5.26 5.57 30.87
N THR A 465 6.44 5.92 30.35
CA THR A 465 6.58 6.95 29.31
C THR A 465 5.77 6.60 28.06
N LEU A 466 5.79 5.33 27.67
CA LEU A 466 5.03 4.82 26.55
C LEU A 466 3.51 4.93 26.76
N SER A 467 3.05 4.62 27.97
CA SER A 467 1.63 4.79 28.33
C SER A 467 1.21 6.26 28.25
N LEU A 468 2.06 7.20 28.67
CA LEU A 468 1.82 8.63 28.54
C LEU A 468 1.74 9.05 27.06
N PHE A 469 2.65 8.59 26.21
CA PHE A 469 2.60 8.86 24.77
C PHE A 469 1.36 8.26 24.10
N THR A 470 0.95 7.05 24.51
CA THR A 470 -0.28 6.42 24.00
C THR A 470 -1.52 7.22 24.42
N MET A 471 -1.54 7.74 25.63
CA MET A 471 -2.61 8.63 26.12
C MET A 471 -2.67 9.93 25.32
N ILE A 472 -1.53 10.55 25.03
CA ILE A 472 -1.45 11.74 24.16
C ILE A 472 -1.97 11.40 22.76
N ALA A 473 -1.57 10.27 22.19
CA ALA A 473 -2.05 9.82 20.89
C ALA A 473 -3.57 9.61 20.86
N LEU A 474 -4.18 9.06 21.94
CA LEU A 474 -5.63 8.92 22.09
C LEU A 474 -6.34 10.27 22.13
N ILE A 475 -5.77 11.25 22.86
CA ILE A 475 -6.31 12.61 22.91
C ILE A 475 -6.26 13.24 21.52
N ILE A 476 -5.14 13.16 20.81
CA ILE A 476 -5.04 13.67 19.44
C ILE A 476 -6.04 12.99 18.52
N LEU A 477 -6.20 11.66 18.63
CA LEU A 477 -7.15 10.89 17.83
C LEU A 477 -8.62 11.28 18.11
N SER A 478 -8.97 11.64 19.35
CA SER A 478 -10.34 12.08 19.69
C SER A 478 -10.75 13.34 18.91
N PHE A 479 -9.81 14.26 18.70
CA PHE A 479 -10.00 15.47 17.89
C PHE A 479 -9.80 15.26 16.38
N PHE A 480 -9.40 14.05 15.97
CA PHE A 480 -9.22 13.75 14.56
C PHE A 480 -10.58 13.57 13.87
N GLU A 481 -10.85 14.36 12.83
CA GLU A 481 -12.00 14.22 11.97
C GLU A 481 -11.63 13.38 10.75
N GLU A 482 -12.26 12.20 10.63
CA GLU A 482 -12.09 11.30 9.49
C GLU A 482 -12.88 11.81 8.27
N LYS A 483 -12.75 13.10 7.96
CA LYS A 483 -13.27 13.63 6.70
C LYS A 483 -12.31 13.19 5.62
N LYS A 484 -12.82 12.48 4.60
CA LYS A 484 -12.11 12.35 3.33
C LYS A 484 -11.82 13.77 2.88
N HIS A 485 -10.56 14.21 2.99
CA HIS A 485 -10.15 15.40 2.28
C HIS A 485 -10.26 15.02 0.81
N VAL A 486 -11.35 15.43 0.20
CA VAL A 486 -11.72 15.18 -1.19
C VAL A 486 -10.69 15.90 -2.07
N PHE A 487 -9.50 15.31 -2.13
CA PHE A 487 -8.61 15.47 -3.27
C PHE A 487 -8.99 14.35 -4.24
N GLU A 488 -10.26 14.40 -4.66
CA GLU A 488 -10.82 13.45 -5.60
C GLU A 488 -9.98 13.43 -6.86
N ASP A 489 -9.56 12.23 -7.20
CA ASP A 489 -9.11 11.92 -8.55
C ASP A 489 -10.21 12.41 -9.50
N LYS A 490 -9.89 13.36 -10.33
CA LYS A 490 -10.70 14.17 -11.24
C LYS A 490 -11.67 13.38 -12.15
N TYR A 491 -11.69 12.06 -12.05
CA TYR A 491 -12.38 11.11 -12.94
C TYR A 491 -13.52 10.32 -12.31
N ARG A 492 -13.67 10.35 -10.98
CA ARG A 492 -14.67 9.50 -10.31
C ARG A 492 -15.97 10.23 -9.98
N ASP A 493 -15.93 11.56 -9.88
CA ASP A 493 -17.13 12.35 -9.55
C ASP A 493 -17.97 12.70 -10.77
N SER A 494 -17.38 12.75 -11.97
CA SER A 494 -18.16 12.94 -13.19
C SER A 494 -19.13 11.79 -13.45
N ASP A 495 -18.77 10.56 -13.06
CA ASP A 495 -19.64 9.39 -13.30
C ASP A 495 -20.73 9.26 -12.22
N SER A 496 -20.43 9.59 -10.96
CA SER A 496 -21.42 9.51 -9.87
C SER A 496 -22.38 10.72 -9.80
N GLU A 497 -21.94 11.91 -10.24
CA GLU A 497 -22.83 13.05 -10.40
C GLU A 497 -23.72 12.90 -11.63
N SER A 498 -23.21 12.32 -12.72
CA SER A 498 -24.03 12.02 -13.89
C SER A 498 -25.03 10.89 -13.67
N GLU A 499 -24.76 9.91 -12.80
CA GLU A 499 -25.73 8.89 -12.39
C GLU A 499 -26.80 9.47 -11.46
N LYS A 500 -26.46 10.37 -10.54
CA LYS A 500 -27.45 11.06 -9.68
C LYS A 500 -28.30 12.05 -10.45
N GLU A 501 -27.71 12.85 -11.34
CA GLU A 501 -28.50 13.73 -12.22
C GLU A 501 -29.42 12.96 -13.17
N MET A 502 -29.03 11.73 -13.57
CA MET A 502 -29.88 10.86 -14.38
C MET A 502 -31.02 10.22 -13.58
N ASP A 503 -30.81 9.94 -12.29
CA ASP A 503 -31.87 9.44 -11.41
C ASP A 503 -32.82 10.55 -10.97
N ASP A 504 -32.34 11.78 -10.73
CA ASP A 504 -33.19 12.95 -10.44
C ASP A 504 -34.04 13.36 -11.67
N LEU A 505 -33.48 13.24 -12.89
CA LEU A 505 -34.25 13.47 -14.13
C LEU A 505 -35.34 12.41 -14.38
N LYS A 506 -35.17 11.18 -13.91
CA LYS A 506 -36.20 10.14 -13.99
C LYS A 506 -37.34 10.34 -12.99
N PHE A 507 -37.04 10.98 -11.85
CA PHE A 507 -38.09 11.35 -10.88
C PHE A 507 -38.98 12.49 -11.40
N ASP A 508 -38.40 13.51 -12.02
CA ASP A 508 -39.18 14.65 -12.59
C ASP A 508 -40.02 14.23 -13.81
N GLU A 509 -39.57 13.26 -14.63
CA GLU A 509 -40.39 12.74 -15.74
C GLU A 509 -41.62 11.95 -15.27
N ASN A 510 -41.54 11.25 -14.14
CA ASN A 510 -42.69 10.52 -13.62
C ASN A 510 -43.76 11.47 -13.02
N ASP A 511 -43.35 12.60 -12.43
CA ASP A 511 -44.28 13.60 -11.87
C ASP A 511 -45.00 14.41 -12.98
N GLU A 512 -44.35 14.68 -14.13
CA GLU A 512 -45.01 15.36 -15.28
C GLU A 512 -45.98 14.43 -16.02
N ASP A 513 -45.76 13.12 -16.06
CA ASP A 513 -46.70 12.16 -16.67
C ASP A 513 -47.95 11.96 -15.80
N GLU A 514 -47.86 11.96 -14.46
CA GLU A 514 -49.03 11.91 -13.58
C GLU A 514 -49.88 13.22 -13.64
N GLU A 515 -49.26 14.40 -13.80
CA GLU A 515 -50.00 15.65 -14.01
C GLU A 515 -50.68 15.72 -15.39
N SER A 516 -50.12 15.09 -16.42
CA SER A 516 -50.72 15.06 -17.75
C SER A 516 -51.88 14.08 -17.86
N GLU A 517 -51.88 12.94 -17.19
CA GLU A 517 -52.99 12.00 -17.12
C GLU A 517 -54.16 12.56 -16.31
N ASN A 518 -53.93 13.25 -15.20
CA ASN A 518 -54.97 13.89 -14.42
C ASN A 518 -55.68 15.03 -15.16
N LYS A 519 -55.02 15.79 -16.04
CA LYS A 519 -55.62 16.82 -16.89
C LYS A 519 -56.43 16.25 -18.04
N ILE A 520 -56.18 15.04 -18.49
CA ILE A 520 -56.96 14.37 -19.54
C ILE A 520 -58.27 13.82 -18.97
N ASP A 521 -58.28 13.34 -17.73
CA ASP A 521 -59.49 12.85 -17.05
C ASP A 521 -60.43 13.98 -16.61
N GLU A 522 -59.97 15.15 -16.21
CA GLU A 522 -60.83 16.31 -15.94
C GLU A 522 -61.53 16.83 -17.21
N ASN A 523 -60.87 16.89 -18.35
CA ASN A 523 -61.48 17.31 -19.62
C ASN A 523 -62.49 16.31 -20.18
N ASN A 524 -62.42 15.03 -19.84
CA ASN A 524 -63.41 14.02 -20.26
C ASN A 524 -64.65 14.00 -19.39
N ASN A 525 -64.60 14.45 -18.14
CA ASN A 525 -65.76 14.55 -17.26
C ASN A 525 -66.63 15.79 -17.60
N ASP A 526 -66.02 16.93 -17.96
CA ASP A 526 -66.83 18.15 -18.38
C ASP A 526 -67.60 17.96 -19.70
N ASN A 527 -67.20 17.02 -20.55
CA ASN A 527 -67.91 16.70 -21.79
C ASN A 527 -69.08 15.71 -21.60
N ARG A 528 -69.22 15.03 -20.47
CA ARG A 528 -70.34 14.13 -20.17
C ARG A 528 -71.52 14.86 -19.58
N ASP A 529 -71.33 15.90 -18.79
CA ASP A 529 -72.42 16.66 -18.17
C ASP A 529 -73.18 17.61 -19.13
N ASN A 530 -72.66 17.83 -20.34
CA ASN A 530 -73.33 18.70 -21.33
C ASN A 530 -74.15 17.90 -22.38
N LYS A 531 -74.26 16.57 -22.31
CA LYS A 531 -75.09 15.76 -23.22
C LYS A 531 -76.50 15.41 -22.67
N ASP A 532 -76.72 15.57 -21.38
CA ASP A 532 -77.99 15.22 -20.74
C ASP A 532 -78.95 16.43 -20.52
N LYS A 533 -78.66 17.60 -21.12
CA LYS A 533 -79.56 18.77 -21.16
C LYS A 533 -79.83 19.22 -22.58
N LYS A 534 -80.44 18.34 -23.40
CA LYS A 534 -81.24 18.73 -24.57
C LYS A 534 -82.32 17.66 -24.84
#